data_ad78a0568e334c4ac1e46e137666a3e7
#
_entry.id   ad78a0568e334c4ac1e46e137666a3e7
#
_cell.length_a   1.000
_cell.length_b   1.000
_cell.length_c   1.000
_cell.angle_alpha   90.00
_cell.angle_beta   90.00
_cell.angle_gamma   90.00
#
_symmetry.space_group_name_H-M   'P 1'
#
loop_
_entity.id
_entity.type
_entity.pdbx_description
1 polymer ?
#
loop_
_entity_poly.entity_id
_entity_poly.type
_entity_poly.pdbx_seq_one_letter_code
_entity_poly.pdbx_strand_id
1 'polypeptide(L)'
;EYTSSFDNENKIPNHYFDEFLKEIRLLKIENSTIEVEGFRKISNTNYTVNKLIKFFKKFKRYYPTLRSMSSHIEFDEKPKKKISSVIDNYGNIHNNASDKLFSVRKEIGIVKSKIGKTFQDALKYYNSTDYLDDIKESFVDNRRVLAVKSSHRRKVTGTIIGSSKTGSIVYVAPEETMKYSLELNNLEFEEKEEIKRILKELTDFFRPYCSVFEDYIKYLTSL
;
A
#
# COMPACT_ATOMS: atom_id res chain seq x y z
N GLU A 1 -13.11 -35.60 -16.32
CA GLU A 1 -12.82 -35.39 -14.88
C GLU A 1 -13.32 -34.04 -14.39
N TYR A 2 -13.02 -32.95 -15.11
CA TYR A 2 -13.41 -31.59 -14.70
C TYR A 2 -14.94 -31.44 -14.68
N THR A 3 -15.63 -31.78 -15.74
CA THR A 3 -17.11 -31.71 -15.85
C THR A 3 -17.80 -32.61 -14.84
N SER A 4 -17.30 -33.81 -14.62
CA SER A 4 -17.85 -34.73 -13.61
C SER A 4 -17.62 -34.30 -12.16
N SER A 5 -16.73 -33.31 -11.93
CA SER A 5 -16.53 -32.74 -10.59
C SER A 5 -17.72 -31.91 -10.09
N PHE A 6 -18.53 -31.38 -10.99
CA PHE A 6 -19.73 -30.59 -10.61
C PHE A 6 -20.83 -31.45 -9.97
N ASP A 7 -20.87 -32.74 -10.30
CA ASP A 7 -21.84 -33.70 -9.80
C ASP A 7 -21.36 -34.47 -8.55
N ASN A 8 -20.11 -34.25 -8.14
CA ASN A 8 -19.49 -34.93 -7.01
C ASN A 8 -19.50 -34.07 -5.74
N GLU A 9 -19.57 -34.72 -4.57
CA GLU A 9 -19.35 -34.07 -3.26
C GLU A 9 -17.95 -33.44 -3.14
N ASN A 10 -16.97 -33.96 -3.89
CA ASN A 10 -15.57 -33.52 -3.89
C ASN A 10 -15.30 -32.51 -5.03
N LYS A 11 -15.94 -31.35 -4.97
CA LYS A 11 -15.78 -30.30 -5.99
C LYS A 11 -14.35 -29.75 -6.02
N ILE A 12 -13.84 -29.55 -7.23
CA ILE A 12 -12.53 -28.90 -7.44
C ILE A 12 -12.62 -27.47 -6.85
N PRO A 13 -11.62 -27.05 -6.04
CA PRO A 13 -11.59 -25.70 -5.49
C PRO A 13 -11.58 -24.64 -6.60
N ASN A 14 -12.18 -23.49 -6.32
CA ASN A 14 -12.06 -22.33 -7.21
C ASN A 14 -10.56 -22.05 -7.46
N HIS A 15 -10.21 -21.94 -8.75
CA HIS A 15 -8.87 -21.75 -9.25
C HIS A 15 -8.74 -20.52 -10.14
N TYR A 16 -9.66 -19.57 -10.01
CA TYR A 16 -9.52 -18.25 -10.60
C TYR A 16 -8.22 -17.58 -10.11
N PHE A 17 -7.51 -16.93 -11.02
CA PHE A 17 -6.30 -16.18 -10.74
C PHE A 17 -6.25 -14.93 -11.63
N ASP A 18 -5.60 -13.90 -11.12
CA ASP A 18 -5.31 -12.69 -11.90
C ASP A 18 -4.01 -12.91 -12.68
N GLU A 19 -4.03 -12.66 -13.98
CA GLU A 19 -2.81 -12.74 -14.79
C GLU A 19 -1.75 -11.76 -14.29
N PHE A 20 -0.51 -12.22 -14.21
CA PHE A 20 0.66 -11.45 -13.80
C PHE A 20 1.87 -11.61 -14.75
N LEU A 21 1.60 -11.73 -16.04
CA LEU A 21 2.64 -11.80 -17.08
C LEU A 21 3.54 -10.55 -17.12
N LYS A 22 2.98 -9.38 -16.76
CA LYS A 22 3.77 -8.15 -16.59
C LYS A 22 4.81 -8.31 -15.49
N GLU A 23 4.44 -8.86 -14.37
CA GLU A 23 5.29 -9.08 -13.21
C GLU A 23 6.40 -10.09 -13.54
N ILE A 24 6.08 -11.17 -14.27
CA ILE A 24 7.09 -12.13 -14.77
C ILE A 24 8.11 -11.44 -15.68
N ARG A 25 7.67 -10.54 -16.58
CA ARG A 25 8.59 -9.77 -17.42
C ARG A 25 9.49 -8.88 -16.58
N LEU A 26 8.96 -8.23 -15.54
CA LEU A 26 9.74 -7.42 -14.61
C LEU A 26 10.77 -8.26 -13.86
N LEU A 27 10.46 -9.49 -13.44
CA LEU A 27 11.44 -10.37 -12.80
C LEU A 27 12.65 -10.68 -13.69
N LYS A 28 12.49 -10.64 -15.02
CA LYS A 28 13.57 -10.87 -15.99
C LYS A 28 14.45 -9.63 -16.26
N ILE A 29 14.00 -8.45 -15.85
CA ILE A 29 14.69 -7.18 -16.09
C ILE A 29 15.42 -6.76 -14.83
N GLU A 30 16.75 -6.62 -14.90
CA GLU A 30 17.53 -6.09 -13.79
C GLU A 30 17.05 -4.70 -13.37
N ASN A 31 17.15 -4.43 -12.08
CA ASN A 31 16.74 -3.16 -11.47
C ASN A 31 15.26 -2.77 -11.64
N SER A 32 14.43 -3.62 -12.21
CA SER A 32 12.99 -3.44 -12.18
C SER A 32 12.43 -3.68 -10.77
N THR A 33 11.26 -3.13 -10.51
CA THR A 33 10.54 -3.31 -9.25
C THR A 33 9.09 -3.69 -9.55
N ILE A 34 8.59 -4.69 -8.84
CA ILE A 34 7.17 -5.08 -8.85
C ILE A 34 6.45 -4.27 -7.78
N GLU A 35 5.32 -3.71 -8.15
CA GLU A 35 4.45 -2.98 -7.23
C GLU A 35 3.67 -3.93 -6.32
N VAL A 36 3.12 -3.39 -5.23
CA VAL A 36 2.37 -4.14 -4.21
C VAL A 36 1.29 -5.03 -4.84
N GLU A 37 0.53 -4.50 -5.80
CA GLU A 37 -0.55 -5.26 -6.45
C GLU A 37 -0.03 -6.46 -7.24
N GLY A 38 1.12 -6.35 -7.89
CA GLY A 38 1.77 -7.48 -8.55
C GLY A 38 2.15 -8.60 -7.57
N PHE A 39 2.68 -8.25 -6.40
CA PHE A 39 2.96 -9.24 -5.35
C PHE A 39 1.70 -9.89 -4.79
N ARG A 40 0.59 -9.16 -4.70
CA ARG A 40 -0.70 -9.75 -4.30
C ARG A 40 -1.17 -10.81 -5.29
N LYS A 41 -1.08 -10.54 -6.60
CA LYS A 41 -1.39 -11.51 -7.66
C LYS A 41 -0.51 -12.76 -7.55
N ILE A 42 0.80 -12.60 -7.38
CA ILE A 42 1.75 -13.71 -7.18
C ILE A 42 1.37 -14.53 -5.94
N SER A 43 1.08 -13.88 -4.82
CA SER A 43 0.70 -14.51 -3.56
C SER A 43 -0.59 -15.32 -3.69
N ASN A 44 -1.62 -14.75 -4.32
CA ASN A 44 -2.90 -15.40 -4.54
C ASN A 44 -2.76 -16.60 -5.48
N THR A 45 -2.00 -16.45 -6.56
CA THR A 45 -1.74 -17.55 -7.50
C THR A 45 -0.97 -18.68 -6.83
N ASN A 46 0.08 -18.39 -6.06
CA ASN A 46 0.80 -19.40 -5.28
C ASN A 46 -0.12 -20.15 -4.31
N TYR A 47 -1.00 -19.42 -3.61
CA TYR A 47 -1.99 -20.04 -2.73
C TYR A 47 -2.95 -20.95 -3.49
N THR A 48 -3.47 -20.51 -4.64
CA THR A 48 -4.41 -21.26 -5.47
C THR A 48 -3.76 -22.56 -5.99
N VAL A 49 -2.54 -22.47 -6.55
CA VAL A 49 -1.78 -23.63 -7.02
C VAL A 49 -1.53 -24.63 -5.90
N ASN A 50 -1.05 -24.16 -4.76
CA ASN A 50 -0.81 -25.03 -3.59
C ASN A 50 -2.08 -25.71 -3.08
N LYS A 51 -3.21 -25.01 -3.11
CA LYS A 51 -4.52 -25.55 -2.75
C LYS A 51 -4.94 -26.67 -3.71
N LEU A 52 -4.75 -26.47 -5.01
CA LEU A 52 -5.03 -27.48 -6.04
C LEU A 52 -4.12 -28.72 -5.90
N ILE A 53 -2.81 -28.52 -5.70
CA ILE A 53 -1.87 -29.63 -5.48
C ILE A 53 -2.30 -30.48 -4.28
N LYS A 54 -2.64 -29.86 -3.14
CA LYS A 54 -3.15 -30.56 -1.96
C LYS A 54 -4.45 -31.31 -2.27
N PHE A 55 -5.36 -30.67 -2.99
CA PHE A 55 -6.64 -31.27 -3.37
C PHE A 55 -6.45 -32.50 -4.25
N PHE A 56 -5.72 -32.38 -5.37
CA PHE A 56 -5.50 -33.52 -6.28
C PHE A 56 -4.65 -34.64 -5.66
N LYS A 57 -3.76 -34.32 -4.73
CA LYS A 57 -3.05 -35.33 -3.94
C LYS A 57 -4.01 -36.13 -3.04
N LYS A 58 -4.98 -35.46 -2.39
CA LYS A 58 -6.00 -36.09 -1.54
C LYS A 58 -6.96 -36.96 -2.37
N PHE A 59 -7.40 -36.46 -3.52
CA PHE A 59 -8.40 -37.08 -4.37
C PHE A 59 -7.81 -37.78 -5.61
N LYS A 60 -6.62 -38.32 -5.49
CA LYS A 60 -5.85 -38.92 -6.60
C LYS A 60 -6.56 -39.99 -7.42
N ARG A 61 -7.52 -40.74 -6.80
CA ARG A 61 -8.30 -41.81 -7.46
C ARG A 61 -9.41 -41.24 -8.33
N TYR A 62 -9.92 -40.05 -8.03
CA TYR A 62 -11.02 -39.40 -8.75
C TYR A 62 -10.52 -38.52 -9.90
N TYR A 63 -9.31 -37.96 -9.79
CA TYR A 63 -8.75 -37.00 -10.72
C TYR A 63 -7.31 -37.37 -11.13
N PRO A 64 -7.08 -38.54 -11.75
CA PRO A 64 -5.74 -39.02 -12.10
C PRO A 64 -5.09 -38.12 -13.17
N THR A 65 -5.84 -37.70 -14.19
CA THR A 65 -5.35 -36.83 -15.27
C THR A 65 -5.00 -35.44 -14.77
N LEU A 66 -5.90 -34.78 -14.06
CA LEU A 66 -5.68 -33.45 -13.49
C LEU A 66 -4.53 -33.43 -12.48
N ARG A 67 -4.36 -34.53 -11.75
CA ARG A 67 -3.20 -34.72 -10.89
C ARG A 67 -1.89 -34.83 -11.70
N SER A 68 -1.89 -35.55 -12.81
CA SER A 68 -0.69 -35.70 -13.63
C SER A 68 -0.23 -34.35 -14.22
N MET A 69 -1.17 -33.45 -14.52
CA MET A 69 -0.86 -32.09 -15.01
C MET A 69 -0.09 -31.26 -13.96
N SER A 70 -0.30 -31.50 -12.67
CA SER A 70 0.41 -30.81 -11.60
C SER A 70 1.69 -31.52 -11.12
N SER A 71 2.07 -32.67 -11.72
CA SER A 71 3.16 -33.52 -11.25
C SER A 71 4.54 -32.87 -11.27
N HIS A 72 4.73 -31.89 -12.16
CA HIS A 72 5.98 -31.13 -12.32
C HIS A 72 6.04 -29.89 -11.44
N ILE A 73 4.95 -29.55 -10.71
CA ILE A 73 4.88 -28.39 -9.85
C ILE A 73 5.00 -28.83 -8.40
N GLU A 74 6.02 -28.33 -7.73
CA GLU A 74 6.21 -28.60 -6.32
C GLU A 74 5.34 -27.72 -5.42
N PHE A 75 4.85 -28.31 -4.33
CA PHE A 75 4.17 -27.58 -3.29
C PHE A 75 5.18 -26.67 -2.56
N ASP A 76 5.02 -25.35 -2.67
CA ASP A 76 5.90 -24.40 -2.01
C ASP A 76 5.10 -23.20 -1.44
N GLU A 77 5.12 -23.04 -0.13
CA GLU A 77 4.51 -21.89 0.56
C GLU A 77 5.45 -20.71 0.78
N LYS A 78 6.74 -20.84 0.42
CA LYS A 78 7.72 -19.76 0.63
C LYS A 78 7.33 -18.46 -0.04
N PRO A 79 6.86 -18.45 -1.32
CA PRO A 79 6.46 -17.20 -1.96
C PRO A 79 5.38 -16.45 -1.17
N LYS A 80 4.30 -17.14 -0.79
CA LYS A 80 3.23 -16.53 -0.01
C LYS A 80 3.73 -16.03 1.34
N LYS A 81 4.51 -16.83 2.08
CA LYS A 81 5.05 -16.45 3.39
C LYS A 81 5.96 -15.24 3.29
N LYS A 82 6.83 -15.20 2.28
CA LYS A 82 7.75 -14.06 2.07
C LYS A 82 6.97 -12.78 1.74
N ILE A 83 5.99 -12.85 0.86
CA ILE A 83 5.15 -11.69 0.54
C ILE A 83 4.37 -11.23 1.79
N SER A 84 3.73 -12.16 2.50
CA SER A 84 2.96 -11.84 3.72
C SER A 84 3.81 -11.28 4.86
N SER A 85 5.12 -11.51 4.88
CA SER A 85 6.02 -10.88 5.87
C SER A 85 6.29 -9.40 5.59
N VAL A 86 6.00 -8.93 4.37
CA VAL A 86 6.24 -7.54 3.92
C VAL A 86 4.93 -6.80 3.66
N ILE A 87 3.95 -7.47 3.06
CA ILE A 87 2.68 -6.88 2.59
C ILE A 87 1.51 -7.56 3.30
N ASP A 88 0.61 -6.75 3.86
CA ASP A 88 -0.60 -7.26 4.52
C ASP A 88 -1.69 -7.64 3.50
N ASN A 89 -2.81 -8.19 4.00
CA ASN A 89 -3.93 -8.61 3.16
C ASN A 89 -4.67 -7.45 2.47
N TYR A 90 -4.47 -6.21 2.92
CA TYR A 90 -5.07 -5.00 2.35
C TYR A 90 -4.16 -4.33 1.31
N GLY A 91 -2.92 -4.80 1.16
CA GLY A 91 -1.93 -4.22 0.24
C GLY A 91 -1.09 -3.11 0.87
N ASN A 92 -1.03 -3.01 2.20
CA ASN A 92 -0.14 -2.08 2.86
C ASN A 92 1.19 -2.77 3.20
N ILE A 93 2.28 -2.02 3.13
CA ILE A 93 3.57 -2.49 3.62
C ILE A 93 3.55 -2.46 5.15
N HIS A 94 3.91 -3.59 5.77
CA HIS A 94 3.97 -3.67 7.24
C HIS A 94 4.92 -2.63 7.83
N ASN A 95 4.57 -2.07 8.99
CA ASN A 95 5.41 -1.08 9.66
C ASN A 95 6.80 -1.63 10.01
N ASN A 96 6.88 -2.91 10.30
CA ASN A 96 8.11 -3.64 10.64
C ASN A 96 8.76 -4.35 9.43
N ALA A 97 8.39 -3.97 8.21
CA ALA A 97 9.03 -4.52 6.99
C ALA A 97 10.52 -4.14 6.91
N SER A 98 10.91 -3.04 7.54
CA SER A 98 12.30 -2.69 7.86
C SER A 98 12.38 -1.81 9.10
N ASP A 99 13.52 -1.81 9.80
CA ASP A 99 13.75 -0.95 10.97
C ASP A 99 13.69 0.53 10.59
N LYS A 100 14.17 0.87 9.39
CA LYS A 100 14.12 2.25 8.88
C LYS A 100 12.67 2.69 8.64
N LEU A 101 11.85 1.86 8.00
CA LEU A 101 10.43 2.18 7.79
C LEU A 101 9.68 2.37 9.09
N PHE A 102 9.94 1.51 10.08
CA PHE A 102 9.36 1.61 11.41
C PHE A 102 9.72 2.94 12.07
N SER A 103 11.00 3.33 12.04
CA SER A 103 11.49 4.58 12.63
C SER A 103 10.86 5.79 11.95
N VAL A 104 10.89 5.85 10.62
CA VAL A 104 10.32 6.96 9.83
C VAL A 104 8.82 7.11 10.10
N ARG A 105 8.04 6.03 10.10
CA ARG A 105 6.60 6.08 10.40
C ARG A 105 6.31 6.54 11.82
N LYS A 106 7.12 6.13 12.79
CA LYS A 106 7.04 6.63 14.17
C LYS A 106 7.28 8.13 14.23
N GLU A 107 8.31 8.63 13.53
CA GLU A 107 8.62 10.05 13.47
C GLU A 107 7.52 10.86 12.78
N ILE A 108 6.96 10.35 11.68
CA ILE A 108 5.78 10.94 11.02
C ILE A 108 4.63 11.13 12.03
N GLY A 109 4.34 10.11 12.85
CA GLY A 109 3.31 10.20 13.88
C GLY A 109 3.59 11.30 14.90
N ILE A 110 4.84 11.40 15.36
CA ILE A 110 5.28 12.44 16.32
C ILE A 110 5.14 13.83 15.70
N VAL A 111 5.61 14.01 14.46
CA VAL A 111 5.57 15.32 13.77
C VAL A 111 4.12 15.73 13.48
N LYS A 112 3.25 14.81 13.04
CA LYS A 112 1.82 15.08 12.88
C LYS A 112 1.16 15.54 14.19
N SER A 113 1.52 14.93 15.30
CA SER A 113 1.05 15.34 16.64
C SER A 113 1.53 16.76 17.00
N LYS A 114 2.81 17.09 16.73
CA LYS A 114 3.38 18.44 16.93
C LYS A 114 2.64 19.47 16.10
N ILE A 115 2.39 19.19 14.80
CA ILE A 115 1.62 20.07 13.92
C ILE A 115 0.23 20.34 14.51
N GLY A 116 -0.47 19.29 14.94
CA GLY A 116 -1.80 19.41 15.54
C GLY A 116 -1.81 20.28 16.80
N LYS A 117 -0.85 20.07 17.72
CA LYS A 117 -0.72 20.86 18.95
C LYS A 117 -0.41 22.34 18.63
N THR A 118 0.61 22.57 17.81
CA THR A 118 1.04 23.93 17.47
C THR A 118 -0.08 24.70 16.75
N PHE A 119 -0.83 24.02 15.86
CA PHE A 119 -2.00 24.62 15.23
C PHE A 119 -3.09 24.99 16.23
N GLN A 120 -3.38 24.14 17.21
CA GLN A 120 -4.37 24.43 18.24
C GLN A 120 -3.97 25.62 19.11
N ASP A 121 -2.68 25.75 19.43
CA ASP A 121 -2.17 26.89 20.19
C ASP A 121 -2.31 28.19 19.40
N ALA A 122 -1.98 28.19 18.10
CA ALA A 122 -2.20 29.31 17.22
C ALA A 122 -3.69 29.66 17.07
N LEU A 123 -4.56 28.66 16.90
CA LEU A 123 -6.00 28.84 16.82
C LEU A 123 -6.57 29.51 18.09
N LYS A 124 -6.17 29.06 19.28
CA LYS A 124 -6.57 29.65 20.54
C LYS A 124 -6.13 31.11 20.65
N TYR A 125 -4.87 31.38 20.27
CA TYR A 125 -4.32 32.74 20.33
C TYR A 125 -5.10 33.68 19.41
N TYR A 126 -5.28 33.35 18.15
CA TYR A 126 -5.96 34.21 17.18
C TYR A 126 -7.48 34.29 17.39
N ASN A 127 -8.08 33.25 17.99
CA ASN A 127 -9.50 33.29 18.34
C ASN A 127 -9.82 34.35 19.42
N SER A 128 -8.87 34.67 20.30
CA SER A 128 -9.04 35.72 21.34
C SER A 128 -8.93 37.13 20.77
N THR A 129 -8.47 37.28 19.53
CA THR A 129 -8.17 38.60 18.90
C THR A 129 -9.27 39.10 17.93
N ASP A 130 -10.32 38.35 17.70
CA ASP A 130 -11.38 38.59 16.70
C ASP A 130 -10.87 38.74 15.24
N TYR A 131 -9.69 38.16 14.94
CA TYR A 131 -9.12 38.18 13.58
C TYR A 131 -9.68 37.08 12.70
N LEU A 132 -10.21 36.03 13.31
CA LEU A 132 -10.76 34.87 12.60
C LEU A 132 -12.21 35.10 12.18
N ASP A 133 -12.62 34.40 11.13
CA ASP A 133 -14.02 34.33 10.71
C ASP A 133 -14.85 33.46 11.67
N ASP A 134 -16.16 33.40 11.48
CA ASP A 134 -17.05 32.53 12.25
C ASP A 134 -16.61 31.06 12.08
N ILE A 135 -16.23 30.64 10.88
CA ILE A 135 -15.55 29.36 10.60
C ILE A 135 -14.06 29.56 10.82
N LYS A 136 -13.59 29.36 12.04
CA LYS A 136 -12.23 29.70 12.51
C LYS A 136 -11.11 28.97 11.79
N GLU A 137 -11.36 27.77 11.28
CA GLU A 137 -10.38 26.91 10.61
C GLU A 137 -10.99 26.21 9.40
N SER A 138 -10.13 25.78 8.47
CA SER A 138 -10.51 24.99 7.30
C SER A 138 -9.37 24.07 6.89
N PHE A 139 -9.60 23.28 5.84
CA PHE A 139 -8.57 22.48 5.17
C PHE A 139 -8.39 22.97 3.75
N VAL A 140 -7.16 23.30 3.39
CA VAL A 140 -6.75 23.69 2.03
C VAL A 140 -5.52 22.86 1.67
N ASP A 141 -5.56 22.19 0.52
CA ASP A 141 -4.47 21.30 0.06
C ASP A 141 -3.99 20.34 1.14
N ASN A 142 -4.94 19.70 1.82
CA ASN A 142 -4.70 18.74 2.92
C ASN A 142 -3.96 19.32 4.14
N ARG A 143 -3.97 20.65 4.29
CA ARG A 143 -3.38 21.37 5.45
C ARG A 143 -4.47 22.08 6.24
N ARG A 144 -4.38 22.02 7.56
CA ARG A 144 -5.21 22.86 8.43
C ARG A 144 -4.74 24.31 8.33
N VAL A 145 -5.69 25.20 8.15
CA VAL A 145 -5.44 26.63 7.98
C VAL A 145 -6.40 27.43 8.84
N LEU A 146 -5.98 28.60 9.29
CA LEU A 146 -6.84 29.56 9.95
C LEU A 146 -7.66 30.30 8.89
N ALA A 147 -8.96 30.47 9.12
CA ALA A 147 -9.84 31.28 8.31
C ALA A 147 -9.82 32.75 8.86
N VAL A 148 -9.03 33.58 8.24
CA VAL A 148 -8.77 34.96 8.70
C VAL A 148 -9.62 35.94 7.91
N LYS A 149 -10.30 36.88 8.59
CA LYS A 149 -10.98 38.00 7.93
C LYS A 149 -9.98 38.79 7.08
N SER A 150 -10.27 39.03 5.81
CA SER A 150 -9.34 39.71 4.88
C SER A 150 -8.80 41.04 5.41
N SER A 151 -9.60 41.78 6.17
CA SER A 151 -9.21 43.01 6.84
C SER A 151 -8.07 42.85 7.85
N HIS A 152 -7.93 41.66 8.42
CA HIS A 152 -6.94 41.33 9.45
C HIS A 152 -5.79 40.43 8.96
N ARG A 153 -5.72 40.15 7.65
CA ARG A 153 -4.72 39.24 7.06
C ARG A 153 -3.27 39.57 7.46
N ARG A 154 -2.93 40.83 7.63
CA ARG A 154 -1.57 41.30 7.99
C ARG A 154 -1.25 41.14 9.47
N LYS A 155 -2.25 40.83 10.30
CA LYS A 155 -2.10 40.66 11.76
C LYS A 155 -1.91 39.20 12.16
N VAL A 156 -2.12 38.27 11.25
CA VAL A 156 -1.88 36.83 11.45
C VAL A 156 -0.60 36.44 10.76
N THR A 157 0.35 35.97 11.56
CA THR A 157 1.66 35.54 11.07
C THR A 157 1.56 34.15 10.46
N GLY A 158 1.97 34.02 9.18
CA GLY A 158 1.92 32.75 8.48
C GLY A 158 1.88 32.89 6.95
N THR A 159 1.77 31.78 6.27
CA THR A 159 1.71 31.74 4.81
C THR A 159 0.26 31.69 4.34
N ILE A 160 -0.09 32.57 3.39
CA ILE A 160 -1.39 32.53 2.73
C ILE A 160 -1.41 31.36 1.75
N ILE A 161 -2.35 30.42 1.96
CA ILE A 161 -2.53 29.23 1.12
C ILE A 161 -3.65 29.46 0.10
N GLY A 162 -4.62 30.33 0.40
CA GLY A 162 -5.74 30.60 -0.49
C GLY A 162 -6.69 31.64 0.09
N SER A 163 -7.81 31.82 -0.58
CA SER A 163 -8.90 32.72 -0.14
C SER A 163 -10.27 32.15 -0.51
N SER A 164 -11.32 32.64 0.15
CA SER A 164 -12.69 32.33 -0.21
C SER A 164 -13.05 32.94 -1.59
N LYS A 165 -14.10 32.44 -2.23
CA LYS A 165 -14.57 32.91 -3.55
C LYS A 165 -14.89 34.38 -3.56
N THR A 166 -15.39 34.92 -2.44
CA THR A 166 -15.71 36.35 -2.29
C THR A 166 -14.50 37.19 -1.88
N GLY A 167 -13.37 36.57 -1.55
CA GLY A 167 -12.20 37.28 -1.04
C GLY A 167 -12.34 37.82 0.39
N SER A 168 -13.47 37.60 1.07
CA SER A 168 -13.71 38.05 2.44
C SER A 168 -12.88 37.30 3.50
N ILE A 169 -12.47 36.09 3.18
CA ILE A 169 -11.67 35.21 4.05
C ILE A 169 -10.36 34.86 3.35
N VAL A 170 -9.26 34.88 4.10
CA VAL A 170 -7.94 34.42 3.67
C VAL A 170 -7.54 33.22 4.52
N TYR A 171 -7.11 32.14 3.86
CA TYR A 171 -6.66 30.96 4.52
C TYR A 171 -5.16 31.03 4.81
N VAL A 172 -4.81 31.04 6.09
CA VAL A 172 -3.43 31.21 6.55
C VAL A 172 -2.94 29.97 7.28
N ALA A 173 -1.84 29.38 6.81
CA ALA A 173 -1.09 28.40 7.56
C ALA A 173 -0.21 29.13 8.59
N PRO A 174 -0.38 28.90 9.92
CA PRO A 174 0.40 29.57 10.95
C PRO A 174 1.91 29.29 10.77
N GLU A 175 2.74 30.33 10.95
CA GLU A 175 4.19 30.21 10.78
C GLU A 175 4.78 29.15 11.69
N GLU A 176 4.27 28.99 12.89
CA GLU A 176 4.73 28.03 13.89
C GLU A 176 4.56 26.58 13.40
N THR A 177 3.62 26.31 12.49
CA THR A 177 3.40 24.98 11.91
C THR A 177 4.31 24.69 10.72
N MET A 178 4.89 25.71 10.09
CA MET A 178 5.64 25.59 8.83
C MET A 178 6.88 24.69 8.97
N LYS A 179 7.63 24.86 10.06
CA LYS A 179 8.81 24.03 10.34
C LYS A 179 8.48 22.55 10.36
N TYR A 180 7.42 22.21 11.09
CA TYR A 180 6.99 20.82 11.21
C TYR A 180 6.36 20.28 9.91
N SER A 181 5.73 21.15 9.11
CA SER A 181 5.21 20.77 7.80
C SER A 181 6.32 20.41 6.82
N LEU A 182 7.44 21.13 6.84
CA LEU A 182 8.63 20.80 6.04
C LEU A 182 9.27 19.49 6.52
N GLU A 183 9.39 19.29 7.84
CA GLU A 183 9.90 18.05 8.42
C GLU A 183 9.01 16.85 8.01
N LEU A 184 7.69 17.01 8.08
CA LEU A 184 6.73 15.99 7.65
C LEU A 184 6.91 15.62 6.16
N ASN A 185 7.02 16.62 5.28
CA ASN A 185 7.23 16.37 3.85
C ASN A 185 8.51 15.57 3.58
N ASN A 186 9.60 15.88 4.29
CA ASN A 186 10.85 15.13 4.17
C ASN A 186 10.69 13.67 4.64
N LEU A 187 10.04 13.46 5.78
CA LEU A 187 9.78 12.12 6.31
C LEU A 187 8.85 11.31 5.38
N GLU A 188 7.82 11.92 4.80
CA GLU A 188 6.94 11.26 3.83
C GLU A 188 7.68 10.92 2.52
N PHE A 189 8.66 11.71 2.13
CA PHE A 189 9.55 11.37 1.02
C PHE A 189 10.47 10.20 1.37
N GLU A 190 11.08 10.21 2.56
CA GLU A 190 11.91 9.11 3.05
C GLU A 190 11.12 7.80 3.17
N GLU A 191 9.86 7.86 3.63
CA GLU A 191 8.96 6.71 3.67
C GLU A 191 8.77 6.10 2.27
N LYS A 192 8.48 6.94 1.27
CA LYS A 192 8.28 6.50 -0.11
C LYS A 192 9.54 5.84 -0.70
N GLU A 193 10.71 6.44 -0.46
CA GLU A 193 11.98 5.86 -0.94
C GLU A 193 12.29 4.53 -0.24
N GLU A 194 12.02 4.42 1.06
CA GLU A 194 12.22 3.17 1.79
C GLU A 194 11.26 2.08 1.32
N ILE A 195 9.99 2.41 1.04
CA ILE A 195 9.02 1.46 0.45
C ILE A 195 9.52 0.95 -0.91
N LYS A 196 10.02 1.83 -1.77
CA LYS A 196 10.61 1.42 -3.07
C LYS A 196 11.79 0.47 -2.88
N ARG A 197 12.65 0.74 -1.90
CA ARG A 197 13.79 -0.14 -1.58
C ARG A 197 13.31 -1.52 -1.15
N ILE A 198 12.32 -1.59 -0.25
CA ILE A 198 11.73 -2.85 0.23
C ILE A 198 11.11 -3.65 -0.92
N LEU A 199 10.34 -2.99 -1.79
CA LEU A 199 9.72 -3.65 -2.96
C LEU A 199 10.77 -4.13 -3.96
N LYS A 200 11.86 -3.38 -4.14
CA LYS A 200 12.99 -3.81 -4.97
C LYS A 200 13.66 -5.06 -4.40
N GLU A 201 13.96 -5.09 -3.12
CA GLU A 201 14.55 -6.26 -2.46
C GLU A 201 13.62 -7.48 -2.54
N LEU A 202 12.32 -7.27 -2.39
CA LEU A 202 11.34 -8.33 -2.57
C LEU A 202 11.30 -8.82 -4.02
N THR A 203 11.42 -7.92 -4.99
CA THR A 203 11.49 -8.28 -6.42
C THR A 203 12.74 -9.11 -6.71
N ASP A 204 13.90 -8.67 -6.21
CA ASP A 204 15.17 -9.38 -6.40
C ASP A 204 15.14 -10.77 -5.76
N PHE A 205 14.51 -10.92 -4.59
CA PHE A 205 14.28 -12.23 -3.98
C PHE A 205 13.49 -13.18 -4.89
N PHE A 206 12.51 -12.66 -5.66
CA PHE A 206 11.66 -13.47 -6.53
C PHE A 206 12.20 -13.70 -7.94
N ARG A 207 13.30 -13.09 -8.36
CA ARG A 207 13.89 -13.34 -9.69
C ARG A 207 14.17 -14.82 -9.98
N PRO A 208 14.74 -15.60 -9.03
CA PRO A 208 14.93 -17.05 -9.23
C PRO A 208 13.64 -17.85 -9.39
N TYR A 209 12.50 -17.32 -8.95
CA TYR A 209 11.19 -17.98 -9.05
C TYR A 209 10.49 -17.76 -10.41
N CYS A 210 11.11 -17.04 -11.34
CA CYS A 210 10.48 -16.66 -12.61
C CYS A 210 9.93 -17.87 -13.38
N SER A 211 10.72 -18.95 -13.52
CA SER A 211 10.29 -20.19 -14.20
C SER A 211 9.14 -20.88 -13.46
N VAL A 212 9.18 -20.93 -12.15
CA VAL A 212 8.13 -21.51 -11.31
C VAL A 212 6.81 -20.77 -11.52
N PHE A 213 6.84 -19.44 -11.59
CA PHE A 213 5.64 -18.63 -11.82
C PHE A 213 5.10 -18.78 -13.24
N GLU A 214 5.96 -18.97 -14.24
CA GLU A 214 5.52 -19.31 -15.60
C GLU A 214 4.79 -20.65 -15.64
N ASP A 215 5.28 -21.64 -14.91
CA ASP A 215 4.65 -22.96 -14.82
C ASP A 215 3.31 -22.89 -14.06
N TYR A 216 3.18 -22.03 -13.05
CA TYR A 216 1.90 -21.79 -12.39
C TYR A 216 0.85 -21.24 -13.35
N ILE A 217 1.20 -20.25 -14.19
CA ILE A 217 0.28 -19.69 -15.19
C ILE A 217 -0.11 -20.76 -16.20
N LYS A 218 0.86 -21.48 -16.78
CA LYS A 218 0.58 -22.56 -17.74
C LYS A 218 -0.38 -23.60 -17.15
N TYR A 219 -0.11 -24.04 -15.92
CA TYR A 219 -0.95 -25.02 -15.23
C TYR A 219 -2.38 -24.52 -15.03
N LEU A 220 -2.55 -23.32 -14.49
CA LEU A 220 -3.88 -22.77 -14.24
C LEU A 220 -4.66 -22.45 -15.50
N THR A 221 -3.97 -22.09 -16.60
CA THR A 221 -4.59 -21.85 -17.91
C THR A 221 -5.01 -23.17 -18.60
N SER A 222 -4.37 -24.29 -18.23
CA SER A 222 -4.66 -25.62 -18.80
C SER A 222 -5.74 -26.39 -18.07
N LEU A 223 -6.19 -25.91 -16.91
CA LEU A 223 -7.30 -26.46 -16.12
C LEU A 223 -8.66 -25.99 -16.59
#